data_b2cff3eab8ed9f843f302fc8161e2e62
#
_entry.id   b2cff3eab8ed9f843f302fc8161e2e62
#
_cell.length_a   1.000
_cell.length_b   1.000
_cell.length_c   1.000
_cell.angle_alpha   90.00
_cell.angle_beta   90.00
_cell.angle_gamma   90.00
#
_symmetry.space_group_name_H-M   'P 1'
#
loop_
_entity.id
_entity.type
_entity.pdbx_description
1 polymer ?
#
loop_
_entity_poly.entity_id
_entity_poly.type
_entity_poly.pdbx_seq_one_letter_code
_entity_poly.pdbx_strand_id
1 'polypeptide(L)'
;MAFTTYSAEFQKEKTSRSQGHELHVSPKHCVEICRELRGKSLAEGKSYLEAVTKIETPVPFKRHNSGVGHRAGMHGWDAGRYPQKAAREILTVLRNAEANAEYQGLDTEQMFIVHSLARRGRVIEGRMPRAMGRATAKNTDTVTVEIVLQESTNGD
;
A
#
# COMPACT_ATOMS: atom_id res chain seq x y z
N MET A 1 15.96 15.60 11.99
CA MET A 1 15.79 14.33 11.26
C MET A 1 14.54 13.65 11.77
N ALA A 2 13.56 13.40 10.92
CA ALA A 2 12.40 12.61 11.31
C ALA A 2 12.84 11.15 11.47
N PHE A 3 12.79 10.62 12.67
CA PHE A 3 13.06 9.20 12.90
C PHE A 3 11.97 8.38 12.21
N THR A 4 12.35 7.62 11.21
CA THR A 4 11.48 6.72 10.48
C THR A 4 11.21 5.49 11.35
N THR A 5 10.23 5.61 12.24
CA THR A 5 9.85 4.50 13.13
C THR A 5 8.85 3.61 12.39
N TYR A 6 9.23 2.36 12.16
CA TYR A 6 8.32 1.33 11.66
C TYR A 6 7.37 0.86 12.76
N SER A 7 6.17 0.45 12.38
CA SER A 7 5.13 0.00 13.31
C SER A 7 5.39 -1.38 13.93
N ALA A 8 6.32 -2.14 13.36
CA ALA A 8 6.74 -3.45 13.85
C ALA A 8 8.26 -3.60 13.81
N GLU A 9 8.79 -4.37 14.73
CA GLU A 9 10.21 -4.73 14.80
C GLU A 9 10.46 -6.04 14.05
N PHE A 10 11.47 -6.05 13.19
CA PHE A 10 11.90 -7.21 12.43
C PHE A 10 13.42 -7.38 12.55
N GLN A 11 13.89 -8.60 12.38
CA GLN A 11 15.33 -8.90 12.34
C GLN A 11 15.98 -8.17 11.16
N LYS A 12 17.04 -7.40 11.43
CA LYS A 12 17.68 -6.54 10.41
C LYS A 12 18.41 -7.32 9.33
N GLU A 13 18.95 -8.50 9.65
CA GLU A 13 19.90 -9.23 8.81
C GLU A 13 19.27 -9.87 7.57
N LYS A 14 17.96 -10.16 7.59
CA LYS A 14 17.24 -10.84 6.50
C LYS A 14 16.04 -10.04 5.99
N THR A 15 15.97 -8.75 6.33
CA THR A 15 14.81 -7.93 5.98
C THR A 15 15.22 -6.64 5.30
N SER A 16 14.53 -6.33 4.22
CA SER A 16 14.58 -5.03 3.57
C SER A 16 13.33 -4.22 3.91
N ARG A 17 13.51 -2.92 4.05
CA ARG A 17 12.44 -2.00 4.51
C ARG A 17 12.34 -0.79 3.61
N SER A 18 11.12 -0.37 3.36
CA SER A 18 10.84 0.89 2.67
C SER A 18 9.61 1.56 3.23
N GLN A 19 9.59 2.88 3.22
CA GLN A 19 8.47 3.67 3.70
C GLN A 19 8.21 4.86 2.76
N GLY A 20 6.96 5.02 2.34
CA GLY A 20 6.49 6.19 1.63
C GLY A 20 5.75 7.13 2.59
N HIS A 21 6.26 8.35 2.78
CA HIS A 21 5.66 9.34 3.67
C HIS A 21 4.74 10.29 2.93
N GLU A 22 3.65 10.70 3.60
CA GLU A 22 2.73 11.74 3.16
C GLU A 22 2.24 11.58 1.71
N LEU A 23 2.00 10.36 1.28
CA LEU A 23 1.47 10.08 -0.06
C LEU A 23 0.06 10.66 -0.20
N HIS A 24 -0.17 11.41 -1.27
CA HIS A 24 -1.48 12.04 -1.57
C HIS A 24 -2.47 11.05 -2.16
N VAL A 25 -2.81 10.02 -1.40
CA VAL A 25 -3.72 8.93 -1.78
C VAL A 25 -4.75 8.65 -0.70
N SER A 26 -5.81 7.94 -1.04
CA SER A 26 -6.86 7.59 -0.07
C SER A 26 -6.37 6.56 0.95
N PRO A 27 -6.45 6.85 2.26
CA PRO A 27 -6.10 5.90 3.31
C PRO A 27 -6.88 4.58 3.21
N LYS A 28 -8.17 4.67 2.90
CA LYS A 28 -9.06 3.50 2.75
C LYS A 28 -8.58 2.56 1.63
N HIS A 29 -8.18 3.12 0.50
CA HIS A 29 -7.66 2.34 -0.63
C HIS A 29 -6.32 1.68 -0.29
N CYS A 30 -5.40 2.41 0.37
CA CYS A 30 -4.10 1.87 0.75
C CYS A 30 -4.23 0.74 1.76
N VAL A 31 -5.12 0.86 2.75
CA VAL A 31 -5.34 -0.20 3.75
C VAL A 31 -5.80 -1.50 3.10
N GLU A 32 -6.72 -1.44 2.12
CA GLU A 32 -7.21 -2.65 1.43
C GLU A 32 -6.11 -3.28 0.56
N ILE A 33 -5.34 -2.47 -0.18
CA ILE A 33 -4.21 -2.98 -0.97
C ILE A 33 -3.16 -3.61 -0.07
N CYS A 34 -2.73 -2.93 1.01
CA CYS A 34 -1.73 -3.45 1.93
C CYS A 34 -2.17 -4.78 2.58
N ARG A 35 -3.48 -4.93 2.82
CA ARG A 35 -4.03 -6.18 3.34
C ARG A 35 -3.85 -7.35 2.38
N GLU A 36 -4.09 -7.11 1.08
CA GLU A 36 -3.97 -8.14 0.04
C GLU A 36 -2.51 -8.44 -0.35
N LEU A 37 -1.58 -7.54 -0.08
CA LEU A 37 -0.15 -7.75 -0.36
C LEU A 37 0.55 -8.63 0.67
N ARG A 38 0.05 -8.69 1.90
CA ARG A 38 0.70 -9.47 2.97
C ARG A 38 0.76 -10.95 2.62
N GLY A 39 1.93 -11.55 2.79
CA GLY A 39 2.17 -12.98 2.53
C GLY A 39 2.38 -13.34 1.07
N LYS A 40 2.32 -12.38 0.14
CA LYS A 40 2.67 -12.61 -1.27
C LYS A 40 4.18 -12.55 -1.47
N SER A 41 4.67 -13.27 -2.47
CA SER A 41 6.03 -13.08 -2.95
C SER A 41 6.20 -11.68 -3.57
N LEU A 42 7.44 -11.20 -3.64
CA LEU A 42 7.75 -9.91 -4.24
C LEU A 42 7.25 -9.81 -5.69
N ALA A 43 7.49 -10.86 -6.49
CA ALA A 43 7.09 -10.92 -7.89
C ALA A 43 5.56 -10.90 -8.06
N GLU A 44 4.83 -11.69 -7.25
CA GLU A 44 3.36 -11.69 -7.24
C GLU A 44 2.80 -10.34 -6.80
N GLY A 45 3.39 -9.71 -5.79
CA GLY A 45 2.98 -8.39 -5.31
C GLY A 45 3.10 -7.31 -6.38
N LYS A 46 4.19 -7.31 -7.15
CA LYS A 46 4.40 -6.39 -8.27
C LYS A 46 3.38 -6.65 -9.39
N SER A 47 3.27 -7.89 -9.85
CA SER A 47 2.34 -8.29 -10.89
C SER A 47 0.89 -7.91 -10.54
N TYR A 48 0.49 -8.16 -9.29
CA TYR A 48 -0.82 -7.78 -8.78
C TYR A 48 -1.06 -6.27 -8.83
N LEU A 49 -0.11 -5.44 -8.36
CA LEU A 49 -0.24 -3.99 -8.37
C LEU A 49 -0.26 -3.43 -9.79
N GLU A 50 0.49 -4.01 -10.71
CA GLU A 50 0.46 -3.64 -12.14
C GLU A 50 -0.89 -3.98 -12.78
N ALA A 51 -1.45 -5.16 -12.51
CA ALA A 51 -2.77 -5.57 -12.98
C ALA A 51 -3.89 -4.66 -12.43
N VAL A 52 -3.80 -4.24 -11.16
CA VAL A 52 -4.72 -3.25 -10.58
C VAL A 52 -4.60 -1.90 -11.28
N THR A 53 -3.38 -1.48 -11.62
CA THR A 53 -3.14 -0.23 -12.33
C THR A 53 -3.71 -0.25 -13.75
N LYS A 54 -3.71 -1.41 -14.42
CA LYS A 54 -4.30 -1.63 -15.74
C LYS A 54 -5.82 -1.92 -15.72
N ILE A 55 -6.45 -1.94 -14.53
CA ILE A 55 -7.88 -2.27 -14.34
C ILE A 55 -8.21 -3.75 -14.67
N GLU A 56 -7.25 -4.63 -14.67
CA GLU A 56 -7.45 -6.04 -14.96
C GLU A 56 -7.94 -6.81 -13.72
N THR A 57 -7.34 -6.53 -12.55
CA THR A 57 -7.66 -7.21 -11.29
C THR A 57 -8.24 -6.24 -10.27
N PRO A 58 -9.44 -6.49 -9.74
CA PRO A 58 -10.02 -5.67 -8.68
C PRO A 58 -9.38 -5.96 -7.32
N VAL A 59 -9.29 -4.93 -6.48
CA VAL A 59 -8.90 -5.07 -5.07
C VAL A 59 -10.15 -5.33 -4.23
N PRO A 60 -10.20 -6.41 -3.43
CA PRO A 60 -11.33 -6.66 -2.54
C PRO A 60 -11.35 -5.66 -1.39
N PHE A 61 -12.48 -4.99 -1.20
CA PHE A 61 -12.70 -4.04 -0.12
C PHE A 61 -13.41 -4.73 1.03
N LYS A 62 -12.65 -5.25 1.99
CA LYS A 62 -13.18 -6.03 3.13
C LYS A 62 -13.55 -5.17 4.33
N ARG A 63 -12.77 -4.14 4.63
CA ARG A 63 -13.01 -3.21 5.74
C ARG A 63 -13.83 -1.99 5.35
N HIS A 64 -13.53 -1.41 4.19
CA HIS A 64 -14.16 -0.18 3.70
C HIS A 64 -15.13 -0.48 2.55
N ASN A 65 -16.09 -1.36 2.80
CA ASN A 65 -17.00 -1.92 1.79
C ASN A 65 -18.34 -1.20 1.65
N SER A 66 -18.67 -0.25 2.54
CA SER A 66 -19.93 0.50 2.46
C SER A 66 -20.06 1.27 1.15
N GLY A 67 -21.14 1.02 0.40
CA GLY A 67 -21.39 1.65 -0.90
C GLY A 67 -20.40 1.24 -2.01
N VAL A 68 -19.72 0.12 -1.87
CA VAL A 68 -18.83 -0.43 -2.90
C VAL A 68 -19.57 -1.42 -3.76
N GLY A 69 -19.54 -1.21 -5.09
CA GLY A 69 -20.17 -2.11 -6.06
C GLY A 69 -19.45 -3.47 -6.15
N HIS A 70 -20.19 -4.49 -6.57
CA HIS A 70 -19.65 -5.82 -6.83
C HIS A 70 -18.78 -5.83 -8.08
N ARG A 71 -17.76 -6.68 -8.08
CA ARG A 71 -16.86 -6.89 -9.22
C ARG A 71 -16.69 -8.38 -9.49
N ALA A 72 -16.70 -8.75 -10.76
CA ALA A 72 -16.36 -10.10 -11.19
C ALA A 72 -14.86 -10.38 -11.01
N GLY A 73 -14.48 -11.65 -10.91
CA GLY A 73 -13.06 -12.06 -10.83
C GLY A 73 -12.46 -12.06 -9.42
N MET A 74 -13.27 -11.89 -8.37
CA MET A 74 -12.84 -12.06 -6.98
C MET A 74 -13.37 -13.37 -6.40
N HIS A 75 -12.55 -14.09 -5.66
CA HIS A 75 -12.95 -15.31 -4.98
C HIS A 75 -13.38 -15.04 -3.53
N GLY A 76 -14.60 -15.47 -3.18
CA GLY A 76 -15.12 -15.37 -1.82
C GLY A 76 -15.45 -13.95 -1.33
N TRP A 77 -15.45 -12.95 -2.22
CA TRP A 77 -15.79 -11.57 -1.91
C TRP A 77 -16.33 -10.83 -3.13
N ASP A 78 -17.34 -9.99 -2.97
CA ASP A 78 -18.02 -9.32 -4.09
C ASP A 78 -17.64 -7.85 -4.24
N ALA A 79 -17.47 -7.12 -3.11
CA ALA A 79 -17.23 -5.69 -3.13
C ALA A 79 -15.77 -5.37 -3.50
N GLY A 80 -15.55 -4.68 -4.61
CA GLY A 80 -14.21 -4.34 -5.08
C GLY A 80 -14.12 -3.06 -5.88
N ARG A 81 -12.93 -2.51 -5.95
CA ARG A 81 -12.56 -1.32 -6.74
C ARG A 81 -11.21 -1.50 -7.42
N TYR A 82 -10.89 -0.56 -8.30
CA TYR A 82 -9.58 -0.45 -8.96
C TYR A 82 -8.87 0.83 -8.52
N PRO A 83 -8.20 0.84 -7.36
CA PRO A 83 -7.55 2.02 -6.82
C PRO A 83 -6.20 2.30 -7.49
N GLN A 84 -6.21 2.65 -8.78
CA GLN A 84 -5.01 2.85 -9.62
C GLN A 84 -3.96 3.78 -9.00
N LYS A 85 -4.40 4.96 -8.49
CA LYS A 85 -3.47 5.94 -7.91
C LYS A 85 -2.74 5.37 -6.69
N ALA A 86 -3.46 4.69 -5.80
CA ALA A 86 -2.86 4.08 -4.62
C ALA A 86 -1.95 2.90 -5.00
N ALA A 87 -2.34 2.10 -6.01
CA ALA A 87 -1.52 1.00 -6.49
C ALA A 87 -0.18 1.46 -7.06
N ARG A 88 -0.15 2.57 -7.82
CA ARG A 88 1.10 3.15 -8.35
C ARG A 88 2.05 3.60 -7.25
N GLU A 89 1.54 4.33 -6.25
CA GLU A 89 2.36 4.80 -5.14
C GLU A 89 2.92 3.63 -4.32
N ILE A 90 2.09 2.63 -4.03
CA ILE A 90 2.52 1.43 -3.30
C ILE A 90 3.54 0.63 -4.12
N LEU A 91 3.37 0.53 -5.44
CA LEU A 91 4.34 -0.12 -6.34
C LEU A 91 5.70 0.58 -6.29
N THR A 92 5.73 1.92 -6.23
CA THR A 92 6.97 2.68 -6.07
C THR A 92 7.65 2.36 -4.74
N VAL A 93 6.89 2.30 -3.63
CA VAL A 93 7.43 1.93 -2.31
C VAL A 93 7.96 0.49 -2.33
N LEU A 94 7.26 -0.44 -3.01
CA LEU A 94 7.67 -1.84 -3.13
C LEU A 94 8.98 -1.98 -3.94
N ARG A 95 9.12 -1.23 -5.04
CA ARG A 95 10.38 -1.18 -5.82
C ARG A 95 11.55 -0.60 -5.01
N ASN A 96 11.29 0.41 -4.19
CA ASN A 96 12.30 0.94 -3.28
C ASN A 96 12.74 -0.09 -2.23
N ALA A 97 11.80 -0.90 -1.71
CA ALA A 97 12.13 -1.99 -0.79
C ALA A 97 13.01 -3.06 -1.47
N GLU A 98 12.71 -3.39 -2.74
CA GLU A 98 13.53 -4.30 -3.55
C GLU A 98 14.93 -3.76 -3.79
N ALA A 99 15.08 -2.51 -4.23
CA ALA A 99 16.38 -1.89 -4.43
C ALA A 99 17.20 -1.85 -3.12
N ASN A 100 16.55 -1.65 -1.97
CA ASN A 100 17.19 -1.73 -0.67
C ASN A 100 17.65 -3.17 -0.34
N ALA A 101 16.88 -4.19 -0.76
CA ALA A 101 17.26 -5.59 -0.61
C ALA A 101 18.50 -5.95 -1.45
N GLU A 102 18.51 -5.53 -2.72
CA GLU A 102 19.65 -5.68 -3.62
C GLU A 102 20.91 -5.01 -3.06
N TYR A 103 20.77 -3.79 -2.52
CA TYR A 103 21.89 -3.08 -1.88
C TYR A 103 22.44 -3.81 -0.66
N GLN A 104 21.59 -4.54 0.07
CA GLN A 104 21.99 -5.36 1.22
C GLN A 104 22.54 -6.74 0.80
N GLY A 105 22.50 -7.09 -0.49
CA GLY A 105 22.95 -8.38 -1.02
C GLY A 105 21.99 -9.55 -0.73
N LEU A 106 20.69 -9.24 -0.49
CA LEU A 106 19.66 -10.25 -0.26
C LEU A 106 19.11 -10.77 -1.60
N ASP A 107 18.69 -12.04 -1.62
CA ASP A 107 18.09 -12.65 -2.81
C ASP A 107 16.65 -12.18 -3.02
N THR A 108 16.46 -11.31 -4.00
CA THR A 108 15.15 -10.71 -4.29
C THR A 108 14.13 -11.70 -4.85
N GLU A 109 14.58 -12.82 -5.47
CA GLU A 109 13.68 -13.85 -6.01
C GLU A 109 12.98 -14.65 -4.90
N GLN A 110 13.63 -14.79 -3.74
CA GLN A 110 13.11 -15.52 -2.59
C GLN A 110 12.45 -14.63 -1.53
N MET A 111 12.15 -13.38 -1.86
CA MET A 111 11.57 -12.45 -0.89
C MET A 111 10.04 -12.48 -0.84
N PHE A 112 9.52 -12.36 0.38
CA PHE A 112 8.09 -12.27 0.68
C PHE A 112 7.77 -10.95 1.39
N ILE A 113 6.55 -10.45 1.16
CA ILE A 113 6.00 -9.27 1.83
C ILE A 113 5.45 -9.70 3.20
N VAL A 114 6.29 -9.64 4.23
CA VAL A 114 5.90 -10.04 5.60
C VAL A 114 5.04 -8.97 6.25
N HIS A 115 5.36 -7.71 6.02
CA HIS A 115 4.62 -6.60 6.58
C HIS A 115 4.29 -5.57 5.51
N SER A 116 3.03 -5.17 5.48
CA SER A 116 2.54 -4.05 4.66
C SER A 116 1.46 -3.33 5.44
N LEU A 117 1.67 -2.06 5.73
CA LEU A 117 0.76 -1.25 6.52
C LEU A 117 0.59 0.14 5.90
N ALA A 118 -0.63 0.64 5.95
CA ALA A 118 -0.94 2.02 5.61
C ALA A 118 -1.50 2.76 6.83
N ARG A 119 -0.81 3.83 7.24
CA ARG A 119 -1.24 4.74 8.31
C ARG A 119 -1.73 6.05 7.72
N ARG A 120 -2.77 6.61 8.30
CA ARG A 120 -3.19 7.97 7.98
C ARG A 120 -2.11 8.95 8.44
N GLY A 121 -1.64 9.78 7.51
CA GLY A 121 -0.72 10.86 7.79
C GLY A 121 -1.45 12.15 8.21
N ARG A 122 -0.80 13.29 8.03
CA ARG A 122 -1.44 14.58 8.30
C ARG A 122 -2.55 14.87 7.31
N VAL A 123 -3.50 15.67 7.72
CA VAL A 123 -4.56 16.21 6.87
C VAL A 123 -4.11 17.59 6.38
N ILE A 124 -4.10 17.76 5.06
CA ILE A 124 -3.85 19.06 4.45
C ILE A 124 -5.19 19.78 4.38
N GLU A 125 -5.32 20.82 5.18
CA GLU A 125 -6.55 21.61 5.22
C GLU A 125 -6.67 22.47 3.98
N GLY A 126 -7.85 22.46 3.38
CA GLY A 126 -8.20 23.27 2.24
C GLY A 126 -9.62 23.81 2.39
N ARG A 127 -9.93 24.88 1.70
CA ARG A 127 -11.26 25.47 1.67
C ARG A 127 -11.73 25.63 0.23
N MET A 128 -13.01 25.39 0.01
CA MET A 128 -13.68 25.57 -1.27
C MET A 128 -14.76 26.63 -1.14
N PRO A 129 -14.70 27.73 -1.93
CA PRO A 129 -15.72 28.75 -1.91
C PRO A 129 -17.06 28.18 -2.36
N ARG A 130 -18.15 28.66 -1.73
CA ARG A 130 -19.53 28.28 -2.01
C ARG A 130 -20.37 29.56 -2.19
N ALA A 131 -21.64 29.37 -2.60
CA ALA A 131 -22.60 30.46 -2.74
C ALA A 131 -22.79 31.22 -1.42
N MET A 132 -23.26 32.48 -1.50
CA MET A 132 -23.54 33.37 -0.39
C MET A 132 -22.32 33.67 0.51
N GLY A 133 -21.12 33.79 -0.07
CA GLY A 133 -19.90 34.13 0.67
C GLY A 133 -19.43 33.09 1.67
N ARG A 134 -19.98 31.87 1.63
CA ARG A 134 -19.56 30.74 2.50
C ARG A 134 -18.41 29.98 1.89
N ALA A 135 -17.67 29.26 2.73
CA ALA A 135 -16.66 28.32 2.33
C ALA A 135 -16.83 26.97 3.08
N THR A 136 -16.63 25.86 2.38
CA THR A 136 -16.64 24.51 2.97
C THR A 136 -15.24 23.95 3.01
N ALA A 137 -14.95 23.09 4.00
CA ALA A 137 -13.68 22.40 4.10
C ALA A 137 -13.50 21.43 2.89
N LYS A 138 -12.30 21.46 2.29
CA LYS A 138 -11.84 20.52 1.26
C LYS A 138 -10.50 19.94 1.68
N ASN A 139 -10.53 19.09 2.70
CA ASN A 139 -9.34 18.51 3.27
C ASN A 139 -8.82 17.36 2.39
N THR A 140 -7.49 17.24 2.30
CA THR A 140 -6.82 16.15 1.62
C THR A 140 -6.10 15.29 2.65
N ASP A 141 -6.50 14.04 2.76
CA ASP A 141 -5.80 13.06 3.62
C ASP A 141 -4.48 12.64 2.96
N THR A 142 -3.44 12.49 3.76
CA THR A 142 -2.20 11.85 3.34
C THR A 142 -2.03 10.48 4.02
N VAL A 143 -1.18 9.65 3.45
CA VAL A 143 -0.93 8.29 3.92
C VAL A 143 0.56 8.03 4.01
N THR A 144 0.97 7.37 5.07
CA THR A 144 2.29 6.75 5.18
C THR A 144 2.13 5.25 4.98
N VAL A 145 2.85 4.70 3.98
CA VAL A 145 2.86 3.26 3.67
C VAL A 145 4.19 2.67 4.10
N GLU A 146 4.14 1.57 4.82
CA GLU A 146 5.31 0.80 5.27
C GLU A 146 5.29 -0.57 4.61
N ILE A 147 6.42 -0.99 4.05
CA ILE A 147 6.61 -2.33 3.48
C ILE A 147 7.90 -2.92 4.05
N VAL A 148 7.83 -4.17 4.48
CA VAL A 148 8.97 -4.96 4.90
C VAL A 148 8.98 -6.26 4.11
N LEU A 149 10.08 -6.49 3.43
CA LEU A 149 10.38 -7.74 2.72
C LEU A 149 11.28 -8.60 3.60
N GLN A 150 11.09 -9.89 3.56
CA GLN A 150 11.93 -10.87 4.25
C GLN A 150 12.29 -11.99 3.28
N GLU A 151 13.55 -12.37 3.31
CA GLU A 151 14.05 -13.53 2.56
C GLU A 151 13.51 -14.82 3.19
N SER A 152 12.99 -15.74 2.35
CA SER A 152 12.58 -17.05 2.80
C SER A 152 13.81 -17.84 3.26
N THR A 153 13.83 -18.21 4.53
CA THR A 153 14.78 -19.22 4.98
C THR A 153 14.25 -20.58 4.51
N ASN A 154 14.82 -21.14 3.43
CA ASN A 154 14.60 -22.54 3.09
C ASN A 154 15.13 -23.40 4.24
N GLY A 155 14.25 -23.88 5.07
CA GLY A 155 14.58 -24.80 6.15
C GLY A 155 13.65 -24.67 7.36
N ASP A 156 12.40 -25.05 7.19
CA ASP A 156 11.63 -25.94 8.10
C ASP A 156 10.28 -26.25 7.43
#